data_3bd1780cfbe3e7e7a2ecb2524a780f11
#
_entry.id   3bd1780cfbe3e7e7a2ecb2524a780f11
#
_cell.length_a   1.000
_cell.length_b   1.000
_cell.length_c   1.000
_cell.angle_alpha   90.00
_cell.angle_beta   90.00
_cell.angle_gamma   90.00
#
_symmetry.space_group_name_H-M   'P 1'
#
loop_
_entity.id
_entity.type
_entity.pdbx_description
1 polymer ?
#
loop_
_entity_poly.entity_id
_entity_poly.type
_entity_poly.pdbx_seq_one_letter_code
_entity_poly.pdbx_strand_id
1 'polypeptide(L)'
;MENLWNDVIPYWNEEFIEADETAARKPTITAYPANSKGAVIIFPGGGYVIRADHEGTAYAKWLQSIGLTAFVVEYRVAPYKHPAEISDAMRAVKYVRYYADKYGIDKDKIAVM
;
A
#
# COMPACT_ATOMS: atom_id res chain seq x y z
N MET A 1 2.73 1.97 -10.60
CA MET A 1 2.55 2.60 -9.27
C MET A 1 1.43 3.63 -9.35
N GLU A 2 0.45 3.48 -8.52
CA GLU A 2 -0.73 4.33 -8.53
C GLU A 2 -0.85 5.09 -7.22
N ASN A 3 -1.46 6.29 -7.26
CA ASN A 3 -1.80 7.00 -6.04
C ASN A 3 -2.93 6.27 -5.32
N LEU A 4 -2.78 6.09 -4.01
CA LEU A 4 -3.78 5.41 -3.20
C LEU A 4 -5.05 6.25 -3.04
N TRP A 5 -4.91 7.57 -2.95
CA TRP A 5 -6.01 8.53 -2.82
C TRP A 5 -6.14 9.32 -4.11
N ASN A 6 -7.36 9.36 -4.66
CA ASN A 6 -7.63 10.07 -5.90
C ASN A 6 -7.86 11.57 -5.70
N ASP A 7 -8.39 11.94 -4.54
CA ASP A 7 -8.78 13.31 -4.22
C ASP A 7 -7.99 13.83 -3.03
N VAL A 8 -8.69 14.24 -2.00
CA VAL A 8 -8.09 14.75 -0.77
C VAL A 8 -7.51 13.60 0.04
N ILE A 9 -6.26 13.74 0.43
CA ILE A 9 -5.60 12.77 1.31
C ILE A 9 -5.96 13.12 2.76
N PRO A 10 -6.65 12.22 3.48
CA PRO A 10 -7.03 12.49 4.88
C PRO A 10 -5.80 12.75 5.75
N TYR A 11 -5.92 13.69 6.69
CA TYR A 11 -4.86 14.01 7.64
C TYR A 11 -3.57 14.51 7.01
N TRP A 12 -3.62 14.99 5.76
CA TRP A 12 -2.48 15.61 5.09
C TRP A 12 -2.09 16.90 5.81
N ASN A 13 -0.81 17.07 6.10
CA ASN A 13 -0.30 18.21 6.84
C ASN A 13 0.91 18.83 6.13
N GLU A 14 0.71 20.03 5.58
CA GLU A 14 1.75 20.75 4.86
C GLU A 14 2.94 21.14 5.75
N GLU A 15 2.69 21.36 7.04
CA GLU A 15 3.77 21.71 7.98
C GLU A 15 4.80 20.58 8.10
N PHE A 16 4.36 19.33 7.96
CA PHE A 16 5.24 18.19 8.01
C PHE A 16 6.19 18.15 6.81
N ILE A 17 5.74 18.64 5.65
CA ILE A 17 6.54 18.67 4.44
C ILE A 17 7.74 19.60 4.60
N GLU A 18 7.57 20.72 5.27
CA GLU A 18 8.64 21.66 5.54
C GLU A 18 9.67 21.09 6.50
N ALA A 19 9.22 20.25 7.44
CA ALA A 19 10.09 19.65 8.45
C ALA A 19 10.84 18.42 7.96
N ASP A 20 10.23 17.64 7.06
CA ASP A 20 10.78 16.36 6.61
C ASP A 20 10.32 16.06 5.18
N GLU A 21 11.25 15.91 4.27
CA GLU A 21 10.96 15.60 2.87
C GLU A 21 10.16 14.33 2.69
N THR A 22 10.33 13.35 3.57
CA THR A 22 9.59 12.09 3.46
C THR A 22 8.09 12.27 3.64
N ALA A 23 7.67 13.30 4.37
CA ALA A 23 6.26 13.63 4.57
C ALA A 23 5.58 14.11 3.27
N ALA A 24 6.36 14.53 2.28
CA ALA A 24 5.83 14.93 0.98
C ALA A 24 5.42 13.73 0.12
N ARG A 25 5.85 12.54 0.48
CA ARG A 25 5.52 11.33 -0.28
C ARG A 25 4.05 10.98 -0.08
N LYS A 26 3.32 11.00 -1.17
CA LYS A 26 1.91 10.60 -1.15
C LYS A 26 1.81 9.08 -1.05
N PRO A 27 0.81 8.56 -0.34
CA PRO A 27 0.60 7.11 -0.29
C PRO A 27 0.36 6.53 -1.69
N THR A 28 1.02 5.43 -1.98
CA THR A 28 0.91 4.76 -3.28
C THR A 28 0.65 3.27 -3.13
N ILE A 29 0.20 2.65 -4.21
CA ILE A 29 0.00 1.22 -4.30
C ILE A 29 0.57 0.73 -5.62
N THR A 30 1.34 -0.34 -5.59
CA THR A 30 1.96 -0.94 -6.78
C THR A 30 1.49 -2.38 -6.91
N ALA A 31 0.94 -2.73 -8.08
CA ALA A 31 0.46 -4.08 -8.35
C ALA A 31 1.55 -4.94 -8.97
N TYR A 32 1.61 -6.19 -8.52
CA TYR A 32 2.43 -7.26 -9.11
C TYR A 32 1.47 -8.38 -9.50
N PRO A 33 0.87 -8.30 -10.70
CA PRO A 33 -0.18 -9.23 -11.10
C PRO A 33 0.33 -10.65 -11.28
N ALA A 34 -0.53 -11.61 -10.98
CA ALA A 34 -0.31 -13.01 -11.26
C ALA A 34 -1.61 -13.61 -11.79
N ASN A 35 -1.53 -14.81 -12.33
CA ASN A 35 -2.70 -15.49 -12.87
C ASN A 35 -3.37 -16.34 -11.78
N SER A 36 -3.94 -15.67 -10.79
CA SER A 36 -4.57 -16.31 -9.63
C SER A 36 -5.69 -15.44 -9.09
N LYS A 37 -6.65 -16.07 -8.45
CA LYS A 37 -7.75 -15.37 -7.78
C LYS A 37 -7.38 -14.86 -6.38
N GLY A 38 -6.27 -15.34 -5.82
CA GLY A 38 -5.78 -14.90 -4.52
C GLY A 38 -4.87 -13.69 -4.63
N ALA A 39 -4.91 -12.84 -3.62
CA ALA A 39 -4.07 -11.65 -3.55
C ALA A 39 -3.55 -11.39 -2.15
N VAL A 40 -2.42 -10.73 -2.06
CA VAL A 40 -1.81 -10.33 -0.79
C VAL A 40 -1.49 -8.83 -0.87
N ILE A 41 -1.91 -8.09 0.13
CA ILE A 41 -1.55 -6.68 0.28
C ILE A 41 -0.41 -6.60 1.27
N ILE A 42 0.72 -6.03 0.84
CA ILE A 42 1.93 -5.94 1.64
C ILE A 42 2.09 -4.52 2.16
N PHE A 43 2.25 -4.40 3.47
CA PHE A 43 2.57 -3.14 4.14
C PHE A 43 4.00 -3.25 4.67
N PRO A 44 5.01 -2.74 3.93
CA PRO A 44 6.41 -2.89 4.37
C PRO A 44 6.64 -2.29 5.74
N GLY A 45 7.33 -3.02 6.61
CA GLY A 45 7.61 -2.59 7.97
C GLY A 45 8.63 -1.46 8.04
N GLY A 46 8.88 -0.98 9.23
CA GLY A 46 9.83 0.11 9.50
C GLY A 46 9.50 0.83 10.80
N GLY A 47 8.65 0.22 11.65
CA GLY A 47 8.26 0.80 12.94
C GLY A 47 7.47 2.10 12.82
N TYR A 48 6.84 2.33 11.67
CA TYR A 48 6.14 3.57 11.33
C TYR A 48 7.03 4.81 11.28
N VAL A 49 8.36 4.63 11.36
CA VAL A 49 9.32 5.72 11.24
C VAL A 49 9.89 5.78 9.82
N ILE A 50 10.22 4.61 9.27
CA ILE A 50 10.69 4.46 7.89
C ILE A 50 9.98 3.27 7.25
N ARG A 51 10.10 3.16 5.93
CA ARG A 51 9.59 2.00 5.18
C ARG A 51 10.76 1.23 4.62
N ALA A 52 10.74 -0.08 4.77
CA ALA A 52 11.72 -0.97 4.16
C ALA A 52 11.25 -1.29 2.73
N ASP A 53 11.46 -0.36 1.80
CA ASP A 53 10.95 -0.47 0.43
C ASP A 53 11.39 -1.75 -0.27
N HIS A 54 12.63 -2.18 -0.03
CA HIS A 54 13.16 -3.41 -0.62
C HIS A 54 12.42 -4.67 -0.13
N GLU A 55 11.91 -4.67 1.10
CA GLU A 55 11.11 -5.79 1.62
C GLU A 55 9.84 -5.96 0.82
N GLY A 56 9.13 -4.86 0.58
CA GLY A 56 7.89 -4.89 -0.17
C GLY A 56 8.08 -5.48 -1.55
N THR A 57 9.07 -4.99 -2.29
CA THR A 57 9.34 -5.46 -3.64
C THR A 57 9.78 -6.92 -3.67
N ALA A 58 10.66 -7.33 -2.76
CA ALA A 58 11.16 -8.70 -2.70
C ALA A 58 10.03 -9.69 -2.40
N TYR A 59 9.20 -9.40 -1.41
CA TYR A 59 8.06 -10.24 -1.08
C TYR A 59 7.03 -10.28 -2.20
N ALA A 60 6.78 -9.14 -2.84
CA ALA A 60 5.83 -9.08 -3.95
C ALA A 60 6.26 -9.96 -5.11
N LYS A 61 7.52 -9.89 -5.48
CA LYS A 61 8.07 -10.72 -6.56
C LYS A 61 8.04 -12.20 -6.22
N TRP A 62 8.32 -12.55 -4.97
CA TRP A 62 8.24 -13.93 -4.52
C TRP A 62 6.81 -14.45 -4.60
N LEU A 63 5.84 -13.69 -4.09
CA LEU A 63 4.43 -14.08 -4.14
C LEU A 63 3.96 -14.21 -5.59
N GLN A 64 4.37 -13.29 -6.46
CA GLN A 64 4.05 -13.34 -7.88
C GLN A 64 4.60 -14.63 -8.51
N SER A 65 5.80 -15.04 -8.11
CA SER A 65 6.43 -16.25 -8.65
C SER A 65 5.70 -17.54 -8.27
N ILE A 66 4.98 -17.54 -7.15
CA ILE A 66 4.18 -18.70 -6.73
C ILE A 66 2.70 -18.57 -7.12
N GLY A 67 2.37 -17.57 -7.93
CA GLY A 67 1.05 -17.45 -8.53
C GLY A 67 0.07 -16.57 -7.76
N LEU A 68 0.52 -15.78 -6.79
CA LEU A 68 -0.32 -14.85 -6.06
C LEU A 68 -0.09 -13.43 -6.53
N THR A 69 -1.17 -12.71 -6.81
CA THR A 69 -1.08 -11.29 -7.10
C THR A 69 -0.73 -10.55 -5.82
N ALA A 70 0.26 -9.66 -5.89
CA ALA A 70 0.70 -8.89 -4.74
C ALA A 70 0.51 -7.40 -4.98
N PHE A 71 0.21 -6.68 -3.92
CA PHE A 71 0.13 -5.22 -3.94
C PHE A 71 1.02 -4.68 -2.83
N VAL A 72 1.95 -3.81 -3.19
CA VAL A 72 2.82 -3.15 -2.22
C VAL A 72 2.27 -1.76 -1.96
N VAL A 73 1.98 -1.45 -0.71
CA VAL A 73 1.42 -0.17 -0.29
C VAL A 73 2.50 0.66 0.40
N GLU A 74 2.78 1.83 -0.15
CA GLU A 74 3.60 2.81 0.52
C GLU A 74 2.69 3.71 1.33
N TYR A 75 2.54 3.39 2.61
CA TYR A 75 1.71 4.14 3.53
C TYR A 75 2.52 5.25 4.20
N ARG A 76 1.81 6.20 4.81
CA ARG A 76 2.48 7.29 5.52
C ARG A 76 3.12 6.81 6.82
N VAL A 77 4.30 7.34 7.10
CA VAL A 77 5.07 7.07 8.30
C VAL A 77 5.31 8.38 9.05
N ALA A 78 6.08 8.35 10.14
CA ALA A 78 6.42 9.60 10.84
C ALA A 78 6.91 10.66 9.85
N PRO A 79 6.58 11.96 10.05
CA PRO A 79 5.97 12.55 11.25
C PRO A 79 4.46 12.39 11.37
N TYR A 80 3.79 11.78 10.38
CA TYR A 80 2.38 11.49 10.49
C TYR A 80 2.13 10.49 11.62
N LYS A 81 1.04 10.69 12.35
CA LYS A 81 0.64 9.85 13.46
C LYS A 81 -0.73 9.23 13.19
N HIS A 82 -1.12 8.28 14.04
CA HIS A 82 -2.46 7.74 14.00
C HIS A 82 -3.49 8.89 13.98
N PRO A 83 -4.54 8.86 13.10
CA PRO A 83 -4.93 7.70 12.31
C PRO A 83 -4.50 7.75 10.83
N ALA A 84 -3.48 8.53 10.46
CA ALA A 84 -3.07 8.67 9.06
C ALA A 84 -2.66 7.32 8.43
N GLU A 85 -1.80 6.56 9.12
CA GLU A 85 -1.33 5.26 8.62
C GLU A 85 -2.44 4.24 8.53
N ILE A 86 -3.37 4.21 9.50
CA ILE A 86 -4.49 3.26 9.43
C ILE A 86 -5.48 3.63 8.34
N SER A 87 -5.66 4.92 8.07
CA SER A 87 -6.53 5.34 6.98
C SER A 87 -5.97 4.92 5.63
N ASP A 88 -4.65 4.97 5.46
CA ASP A 88 -3.98 4.46 4.25
C ASP A 88 -4.17 2.95 4.11
N ALA A 89 -4.01 2.20 5.21
CA ALA A 89 -4.20 0.75 5.19
C ALA A 89 -5.63 0.37 4.83
N MET A 90 -6.61 1.04 5.41
CA MET A 90 -8.03 0.79 5.10
C MET A 90 -8.35 1.14 3.66
N ARG A 91 -7.81 2.24 3.17
CA ARG A 91 -7.99 2.65 1.77
C ARG A 91 -7.39 1.62 0.82
N ALA A 92 -6.22 1.05 1.16
CA ALA A 92 -5.57 0.04 0.33
C ALA A 92 -6.45 -1.20 0.18
N VAL A 93 -7.07 -1.68 1.26
CA VAL A 93 -7.99 -2.82 1.19
C VAL A 93 -9.18 -2.48 0.29
N LYS A 94 -9.77 -1.30 0.45
CA LYS A 94 -10.90 -0.87 -0.40
C LYS A 94 -10.48 -0.75 -1.86
N TYR A 95 -9.30 -0.23 -2.12
CA TYR A 95 -8.75 -0.09 -3.46
C TYR A 95 -8.64 -1.45 -4.16
N VAL A 96 -8.03 -2.42 -3.48
CA VAL A 96 -7.86 -3.77 -4.05
C VAL A 96 -9.21 -4.44 -4.29
N ARG A 97 -10.16 -4.32 -3.37
CA ARG A 97 -11.49 -4.89 -3.54
C ARG A 97 -12.26 -4.23 -4.69
N TYR A 98 -12.11 -2.91 -4.82
CA TYR A 98 -12.76 -2.16 -5.91
C TYR A 98 -12.24 -2.58 -7.28
N TYR A 99 -10.93 -2.79 -7.40
CA TYR A 99 -10.30 -3.18 -8.66
C TYR A 99 -10.08 -4.69 -8.80
N ALA A 100 -10.70 -5.49 -7.96
CA ALA A 100 -10.52 -6.95 -7.98
C ALA A 100 -10.77 -7.55 -9.36
N ASP A 101 -11.82 -7.13 -10.05
CA ASP A 101 -12.16 -7.64 -11.38
C ASP A 101 -11.09 -7.30 -12.40
N LYS A 102 -10.48 -6.12 -12.32
CA LYS A 102 -9.39 -5.70 -13.21
C LYS A 102 -8.21 -6.63 -13.15
N TYR A 103 -7.92 -7.18 -11.97
CA TYR A 103 -6.78 -8.07 -11.74
C TYR A 103 -7.17 -9.54 -11.69
N GLY A 104 -8.44 -9.88 -11.94
CA GLY A 104 -8.91 -11.24 -11.90
C GLY A 104 -8.90 -11.86 -10.50
N ILE A 105 -9.03 -11.04 -9.47
CA ILE A 105 -8.95 -11.45 -8.07
C ILE A 105 -10.35 -11.65 -7.51
N ASP A 106 -10.51 -12.67 -6.67
CA ASP A 106 -11.70 -12.84 -5.85
C ASP A 106 -11.60 -11.92 -4.64
N LYS A 107 -12.52 -10.96 -4.51
CA LYS A 107 -12.52 -9.97 -3.42
C LYS A 107 -12.57 -10.60 -2.03
N ASP A 108 -12.96 -11.86 -1.92
CA ASP A 108 -13.02 -12.59 -0.65
C ASP A 108 -11.74 -13.40 -0.38
N LYS A 109 -10.76 -13.35 -1.29
CA LYS A 109 -9.48 -14.06 -1.17
C LYS A 109 -8.30 -13.10 -1.13
N ILE A 110 -8.40 -12.10 -0.26
CA ILE A 110 -7.36 -11.08 -0.09
C ILE A 110 -6.80 -11.19 1.31
N ALA A 111 -5.50 -11.42 1.41
CA ALA A 111 -4.77 -11.45 2.67
C ALA A 111 -3.95 -10.18 2.84
N VAL A 112 -3.56 -9.91 4.07
CA VAL A 112 -2.72 -8.76 4.44
C VAL A 112 -1.45 -9.27 5.11
N MET A 113 -0.35 -8.61 4.80
CA MET A 113 0.96 -9.05 5.28
C MET A 113 1.77 -7.89 5.87
#